data_74a1ebaa63096d5a0ea9952e2c245ec9
#
_entry.id   74a1ebaa63096d5a0ea9952e2c245ec9
#
_cell.length_a   1.000
_cell.length_b   1.000
_cell.length_c   1.000
_cell.angle_alpha   90.00
_cell.angle_beta   90.00
_cell.angle_gamma   90.00
#
_symmetry.space_group_name_H-M   'P 1'
#
loop_
_entity.id
_entity.type
_entity.pdbx_description
1 polymer ?
#
loop_
_entity_poly.entity_id
_entity_poly.type
_entity_poly.pdbx_seq_one_letter_code
_entity_poly.pdbx_strand_id
1 'polypeptide(L)'
;MAEKFQVEQRTKLLAFLFTVLSGWSKKKVKQRLQNASITVNGIATTKHDFIIEVGDVVEIDGVPGTFSKKASVQTLKSLEILYQDKDLIAINKPSGLLSVGTAQETKQHALALLRKQLSRGKNDVKLWPVHRLDRDTSGVLLFATSKEVREGVMDKWGVSEKTYLAIVEGTPSESKGTITEPLRPDEKEYRMHVGKHPDAKAAITHYEVKESKNGKSLLEVRIETGRQHQIRAHMAWLGHSIVGDERYGTKGPKMGLHALRLSTIHPKNKKRLLFEVDAPHDFYALLKG
;
A
#
# COMPACT_ATOMS: atom_id res chain seq x y z
N MET A 1 23.17 17.47 -16.66
CA MET A 1 23.67 17.06 -15.33
C MET A 1 22.69 17.59 -14.30
N ALA A 2 22.44 16.84 -13.23
CA ALA A 2 21.61 17.31 -12.12
C ALA A 2 22.43 18.27 -11.25
N GLU A 3 21.86 19.39 -10.90
CA GLU A 3 22.46 20.35 -9.97
C GLU A 3 22.04 19.98 -8.55
N LYS A 4 23.00 20.02 -7.60
CA LYS A 4 22.78 19.70 -6.19
C LYS A 4 23.03 20.92 -5.32
N PHE A 5 22.10 21.16 -4.39
CA PHE A 5 22.16 22.27 -3.45
C PHE A 5 21.94 21.74 -2.02
N GLN A 6 22.80 22.13 -1.10
CA GLN A 6 22.63 21.84 0.32
C GLN A 6 21.82 22.96 0.97
N VAL A 7 20.87 22.58 1.83
CA VAL A 7 20.00 23.53 2.54
C VAL A 7 20.74 24.06 3.78
N GLU A 8 20.96 25.36 3.84
CA GLU A 8 21.65 26.03 4.96
C GLU A 8 20.67 26.62 5.99
N GLN A 9 19.41 26.79 5.62
CA GLN A 9 18.40 27.36 6.49
C GLN A 9 17.04 26.70 6.26
N ARG A 10 16.33 26.39 7.35
CA ARG A 10 14.95 25.88 7.28
C ARG A 10 14.03 26.81 6.52
N THR A 11 13.40 26.30 5.45
CA THR A 11 12.51 27.10 4.60
C THR A 11 11.53 26.22 3.81
N LYS A 12 10.60 26.86 3.06
CA LYS A 12 9.74 26.16 2.10
C LYS A 12 10.51 25.87 0.81
N LEU A 13 10.36 24.66 0.27
CA LEU A 13 11.06 24.22 -0.94
C LEU A 13 10.91 25.21 -2.10
N LEU A 14 9.69 25.72 -2.38
CA LEU A 14 9.51 26.67 -3.48
C LEU A 14 10.26 27.99 -3.27
N ALA A 15 10.34 28.48 -2.04
CA ALA A 15 11.10 29.68 -1.69
C ALA A 15 12.60 29.45 -1.93
N PHE A 16 13.12 28.33 -1.43
CA PHE A 16 14.51 27.89 -1.65
C PHE A 16 14.84 27.80 -3.15
N LEU A 17 13.97 27.15 -3.93
CA LEU A 17 14.17 27.02 -5.37
C LEU A 17 14.24 28.38 -6.09
N PHE A 18 13.45 29.36 -5.67
CA PHE A 18 13.54 30.71 -6.24
C PHE A 18 14.88 31.40 -5.91
N THR A 19 15.49 31.06 -4.76
CA THR A 19 16.79 31.60 -4.37
C THR A 19 17.92 30.95 -5.20
N VAL A 20 17.98 29.61 -5.19
CA VAL A 20 19.07 28.87 -5.86
C VAL A 20 18.99 28.89 -7.38
N LEU A 21 17.80 29.10 -7.94
CA LEU A 21 17.54 29.21 -9.38
C LEU A 21 17.20 30.66 -9.79
N SER A 22 17.89 31.63 -9.25
CA SER A 22 17.64 33.06 -9.48
C SER A 22 17.63 33.48 -10.96
N GLY A 23 18.38 32.77 -11.82
CA GLY A 23 18.38 32.95 -13.27
C GLY A 23 17.19 32.36 -14.03
N TRP A 24 16.25 31.69 -13.33
CA TRP A 24 15.08 31.06 -13.97
C TRP A 24 13.81 31.87 -13.74
N SER A 25 12.92 31.89 -14.74
CA SER A 25 11.61 32.48 -14.54
C SER A 25 10.80 31.69 -13.48
N LYS A 26 10.02 32.39 -12.66
CA LYS A 26 9.11 31.78 -11.67
C LYS A 26 8.20 30.67 -12.25
N LYS A 27 7.77 30.87 -13.51
CA LYS A 27 6.97 29.88 -14.27
C LYS A 27 7.77 28.59 -14.50
N LYS A 28 9.04 28.70 -14.91
CA LYS A 28 9.92 27.57 -15.19
C LYS A 28 10.21 26.77 -13.91
N VAL A 29 10.49 27.45 -12.79
CA VAL A 29 10.72 26.80 -11.48
C VAL A 29 9.47 26.03 -11.02
N LYS A 30 8.27 26.66 -11.07
CA LYS A 30 7.02 25.99 -10.72
C LYS A 30 6.74 24.78 -11.61
N GLN A 31 6.99 24.90 -12.92
CA GLN A 31 6.79 23.79 -13.85
C GLN A 31 7.76 22.63 -13.58
N ARG A 32 9.03 22.91 -13.21
CA ARG A 32 9.98 21.88 -12.82
C ARG A 32 9.54 21.13 -11.57
N LEU A 33 9.05 21.83 -10.55
CA LEU A 33 8.51 21.25 -9.34
C LEU A 33 7.27 20.37 -9.64
N GLN A 34 6.33 20.87 -10.43
CA GLN A 34 5.12 20.12 -10.84
C GLN A 34 5.46 18.86 -11.64
N ASN A 35 6.51 18.89 -12.44
CA ASN A 35 6.96 17.76 -13.25
C ASN A 35 7.88 16.79 -12.49
N ALA A 36 7.92 16.86 -11.16
CA ALA A 36 8.76 16.01 -10.29
C ALA A 36 10.25 15.94 -10.76
N SER A 37 10.79 17.07 -11.24
CA SER A 37 12.19 17.21 -11.64
C SER A 37 13.08 17.66 -10.48
N ILE A 38 12.58 17.59 -9.24
CA ILE A 38 13.24 18.05 -8.03
C ILE A 38 13.15 16.94 -6.99
N THR A 39 14.26 16.60 -6.37
CA THR A 39 14.29 15.69 -5.22
C THR A 39 14.80 16.41 -3.98
N VAL A 40 14.34 15.94 -2.82
CA VAL A 40 14.90 16.28 -1.50
C VAL A 40 15.39 14.97 -0.90
N ASN A 41 16.69 14.90 -0.60
CA ASN A 41 17.35 13.67 -0.12
C ASN A 41 17.07 12.45 -1.02
N GLY A 42 17.10 12.67 -2.34
CA GLY A 42 16.85 11.63 -3.34
C GLY A 42 15.36 11.29 -3.58
N ILE A 43 14.41 11.90 -2.83
CA ILE A 43 12.97 11.65 -2.97
C ILE A 43 12.33 12.76 -3.80
N ALA A 44 11.73 12.41 -4.94
CA ALA A 44 11.04 13.37 -5.80
C ALA A 44 9.81 13.96 -5.10
N THR A 45 9.65 15.28 -5.18
CA THR A 45 8.51 15.99 -4.60
C THR A 45 7.93 17.00 -5.57
N THR A 46 6.60 17.18 -5.52
CA THR A 46 5.86 18.22 -6.26
C THR A 46 5.22 19.23 -5.32
N LYS A 47 5.37 19.06 -4.00
CA LYS A 47 4.75 19.92 -2.98
C LYS A 47 5.53 21.24 -2.87
N HIS A 48 4.90 22.35 -3.22
CA HIS A 48 5.49 23.69 -3.19
C HIS A 48 5.74 24.23 -1.77
N ASP A 49 4.96 23.76 -0.81
CA ASP A 49 5.00 24.12 0.61
C ASP A 49 5.77 23.09 1.47
N PHE A 50 6.47 22.14 0.83
CA PHE A 50 7.31 21.17 1.52
C PHE A 50 8.39 21.91 2.33
N ILE A 51 8.49 21.61 3.63
CA ILE A 51 9.52 22.18 4.50
C ILE A 51 10.81 21.40 4.32
N ILE A 52 11.89 22.08 4.06
CA ILE A 52 13.24 21.54 4.01
C ILE A 52 14.02 22.05 5.21
N GLU A 53 14.84 21.17 5.78
CA GLU A 53 15.63 21.42 6.99
C GLU A 53 17.11 21.65 6.65
N VAL A 54 17.87 22.21 7.59
CA VAL A 54 19.31 22.39 7.44
C VAL A 54 19.97 21.02 7.25
N GLY A 55 20.83 20.92 6.23
CA GLY A 55 21.51 19.67 5.86
C GLY A 55 20.80 18.85 4.79
N ASP A 56 19.53 19.14 4.46
CA ASP A 56 18.85 18.48 3.34
C ASP A 56 19.57 18.77 2.02
N VAL A 57 19.56 17.81 1.10
CA VAL A 57 20.12 17.93 -0.24
C VAL A 57 18.98 18.03 -1.27
N VAL A 58 18.91 19.17 -1.94
CA VAL A 58 17.95 19.39 -3.04
C VAL A 58 18.65 19.16 -4.37
N GLU A 59 18.18 18.21 -5.17
CA GLU A 59 18.70 17.96 -6.52
C GLU A 59 17.70 18.40 -7.58
N ILE A 60 18.19 19.09 -8.60
CA ILE A 60 17.36 19.64 -9.69
C ILE A 60 17.89 19.07 -11.00
N ASP A 61 17.04 18.30 -11.72
CA ASP A 61 17.45 17.78 -13.01
C ASP A 61 17.29 18.83 -14.13
N GLY A 62 18.29 18.88 -15.02
CA GLY A 62 18.27 19.68 -16.22
C GLY A 62 17.14 19.31 -17.21
N VAL A 63 16.67 18.07 -17.20
CA VAL A 63 15.61 17.55 -18.08
C VAL A 63 14.27 17.42 -17.34
N PRO A 64 13.16 17.98 -17.83
CA PRO A 64 11.86 17.85 -17.19
C PRO A 64 11.43 16.40 -17.03
N GLY A 65 11.00 16.01 -15.81
CA GLY A 65 10.42 14.71 -15.54
C GLY A 65 11.40 13.55 -15.36
N THR A 66 12.71 13.80 -15.31
CA THR A 66 13.72 12.73 -15.19
C THR A 66 13.64 12.01 -13.84
N PHE A 67 13.43 12.74 -12.74
CA PHE A 67 13.25 12.12 -11.42
C PHE A 67 11.88 11.44 -11.28
N SER A 68 10.85 11.95 -11.93
CA SER A 68 9.53 11.30 -11.99
C SER A 68 9.61 9.88 -12.58
N LYS A 69 10.56 9.66 -13.49
CA LYS A 69 10.81 8.32 -14.05
C LYS A 69 11.64 7.41 -13.14
N LYS A 70 12.35 7.96 -12.12
CA LYS A 70 13.18 7.16 -11.21
C LYS A 70 12.56 6.91 -9.83
N ALA A 71 11.72 7.81 -9.35
CA ALA A 71 11.13 7.73 -7.99
C ALA A 71 9.63 7.43 -7.98
N SER A 72 8.94 7.60 -9.11
CA SER A 72 7.55 7.18 -9.25
C SER A 72 7.52 5.87 -10.02
N VAL A 73 7.11 4.83 -9.35
CA VAL A 73 6.77 3.57 -9.98
C VAL A 73 7.94 3.09 -10.87
N GLN A 74 8.82 2.25 -10.36
CA GLN A 74 9.32 1.19 -11.22
C GLN A 74 8.13 0.85 -12.09
N THR A 75 8.20 1.15 -13.38
CA THR A 75 7.19 0.68 -14.33
C THR A 75 7.23 -0.81 -14.12
N LEU A 76 6.27 -1.32 -13.35
CA LEU A 76 6.22 -2.75 -13.04
C LEU A 76 6.14 -3.41 -14.40
N LYS A 77 7.26 -3.91 -14.89
CA LYS A 77 7.33 -4.57 -16.20
C LYS A 77 6.38 -5.76 -16.22
N SER A 78 6.14 -6.35 -15.06
CA SER A 78 5.17 -7.42 -14.85
C SER A 78 4.85 -7.56 -13.37
N LEU A 79 3.66 -8.06 -13.06
CA LEU A 79 3.28 -8.52 -11.73
C LEU A 79 3.76 -9.94 -11.54
N GLU A 80 4.27 -10.26 -10.36
CA GLU A 80 4.64 -11.62 -10.01
C GLU A 80 3.39 -12.47 -9.85
N ILE A 81 3.27 -13.53 -10.64
CA ILE A 81 2.18 -14.50 -10.58
C ILE A 81 2.60 -15.63 -9.65
N LEU A 82 1.88 -15.79 -8.53
CA LEU A 82 2.11 -16.85 -7.55
C LEU A 82 1.41 -18.15 -7.96
N TYR A 83 0.27 -18.02 -8.63
CA TYR A 83 -0.53 -19.14 -9.09
C TYR A 83 -1.36 -18.71 -10.30
N GLN A 84 -1.52 -19.63 -11.24
CA GLN A 84 -2.41 -19.46 -12.38
C GLN A 84 -2.94 -20.80 -12.86
N ASP A 85 -4.25 -20.90 -12.97
CA ASP A 85 -4.91 -21.97 -13.73
C ASP A 85 -5.96 -21.36 -14.68
N LYS A 86 -6.90 -22.17 -15.17
CA LYS A 86 -7.96 -21.70 -16.10
C LYS A 86 -9.01 -20.82 -15.39
N ASP A 87 -9.15 -20.92 -14.08
CA ASP A 87 -10.22 -20.31 -13.29
C ASP A 87 -9.69 -19.17 -12.39
N LEU A 88 -8.48 -19.30 -11.81
CA LEU A 88 -7.95 -18.38 -10.81
C LEU A 88 -6.53 -17.91 -11.11
N ILE A 89 -6.22 -16.68 -10.69
CA ILE A 89 -4.87 -16.10 -10.76
C ILE A 89 -4.59 -15.40 -9.44
N ALA A 90 -3.53 -15.83 -8.73
CA ALA A 90 -3.01 -15.14 -7.56
C ALA A 90 -1.71 -14.41 -7.91
N ILE A 91 -1.56 -13.18 -7.44
CA ILE A 91 -0.37 -12.38 -7.65
C ILE A 91 0.20 -11.88 -6.33
N ASN A 92 1.50 -11.56 -6.34
CA ASN A 92 2.12 -10.71 -5.32
C ASN A 92 1.91 -9.24 -5.70
N LYS A 93 0.98 -8.56 -5.02
CA LYS A 93 0.74 -7.14 -5.23
C LYS A 93 1.82 -6.31 -4.53
N PRO A 94 2.57 -5.46 -5.21
CA PRO A 94 3.50 -4.55 -4.52
C PRO A 94 2.75 -3.49 -3.72
N SER A 95 3.41 -2.95 -2.68
CA SER A 95 2.97 -1.76 -1.97
C SER A 95 2.92 -0.54 -2.91
N GLY A 96 2.03 0.40 -2.65
CA GLY A 96 1.82 1.60 -3.48
C GLY A 96 0.92 1.41 -4.69
N LEU A 97 0.56 0.17 -5.06
CA LEU A 97 -0.31 -0.14 -6.18
C LEU A 97 -1.76 -0.39 -5.72
N LEU A 98 -2.73 0.27 -6.36
CA LEU A 98 -4.15 -0.01 -6.14
C LEU A 98 -4.51 -1.43 -6.63
N SER A 99 -5.43 -2.12 -5.94
CA SER A 99 -5.96 -3.42 -6.38
C SER A 99 -6.83 -3.28 -7.63
N VAL A 100 -7.70 -2.28 -7.63
CA VAL A 100 -8.63 -1.94 -8.71
C VAL A 100 -8.62 -0.43 -8.97
N GLY A 101 -9.12 -0.01 -10.12
CA GLY A 101 -9.19 1.39 -10.49
C GLY A 101 -10.12 2.20 -9.59
N THR A 102 -9.90 3.51 -9.59
CA THR A 102 -10.77 4.53 -9.00
C THR A 102 -11.16 5.53 -10.09
N ALA A 103 -12.03 6.50 -9.78
CA ALA A 103 -12.37 7.57 -10.71
C ALA A 103 -11.14 8.39 -11.16
N GLN A 104 -10.12 8.52 -10.27
CA GLN A 104 -8.90 9.27 -10.54
C GLN A 104 -7.79 8.44 -11.17
N GLU A 105 -7.78 7.09 -10.96
CA GLU A 105 -6.74 6.21 -11.46
C GLU A 105 -7.34 4.98 -12.14
N THR A 106 -7.38 4.99 -13.46
CA THR A 106 -8.04 3.96 -14.27
C THR A 106 -7.06 2.98 -14.93
N LYS A 107 -5.75 3.28 -14.92
CA LYS A 107 -4.73 2.52 -15.69
C LYS A 107 -3.65 1.88 -14.81
N GLN A 108 -3.23 2.57 -13.74
CA GLN A 108 -2.13 2.13 -12.88
C GLN A 108 -2.65 1.41 -11.63
N HIS A 109 -3.27 0.25 -11.83
CA HIS A 109 -3.75 -0.61 -10.76
C HIS A 109 -3.56 -2.10 -11.13
N ALA A 110 -3.50 -2.98 -10.13
CA ALA A 110 -3.16 -4.39 -10.31
C ALA A 110 -4.02 -5.10 -11.36
N LEU A 111 -5.34 -4.89 -11.33
CA LEU A 111 -6.25 -5.49 -12.31
C LEU A 111 -5.93 -5.07 -13.76
N ALA A 112 -5.67 -3.78 -14.02
CA ALA A 112 -5.35 -3.30 -15.36
C ALA A 112 -3.98 -3.79 -15.84
N LEU A 113 -2.98 -3.76 -14.95
CA LEU A 113 -1.63 -4.24 -15.27
C LEU A 113 -1.63 -5.74 -15.54
N LEU A 114 -2.35 -6.54 -14.73
CA LEU A 114 -2.45 -7.98 -14.91
C LEU A 114 -3.18 -8.34 -16.22
N ARG A 115 -4.29 -7.66 -16.53
CA ARG A 115 -4.97 -7.81 -17.83
C ARG A 115 -4.02 -7.54 -18.98
N LYS A 116 -3.29 -6.43 -18.95
CA LYS A 116 -2.31 -6.07 -19.98
C LYS A 116 -1.19 -7.11 -20.09
N GLN A 117 -0.68 -7.63 -18.97
CA GLN A 117 0.37 -8.63 -18.93
C GLN A 117 -0.06 -9.96 -19.57
N LEU A 118 -1.32 -10.37 -19.34
CA LEU A 118 -1.88 -11.62 -19.85
C LEU A 118 -2.42 -11.51 -21.29
N SER A 119 -2.76 -10.30 -21.72
CA SER A 119 -3.19 -10.02 -23.10
C SER A 119 -1.98 -10.05 -24.03
N ARG A 120 -1.71 -11.23 -24.63
CA ARG A 120 -0.68 -11.40 -25.65
C ARG A 120 -1.20 -10.90 -27.01
N GLY A 121 -1.28 -9.57 -27.17
CA GLY A 121 -1.56 -8.91 -28.46
C GLY A 121 -3.04 -8.63 -28.74
N LYS A 122 -3.88 -9.57 -29.15
CA LYS A 122 -5.19 -9.30 -29.74
C LYS A 122 -6.41 -9.59 -28.87
N ASN A 123 -6.27 -10.34 -27.76
CA ASN A 123 -7.40 -10.76 -26.94
C ASN A 123 -7.41 -10.03 -25.59
N ASP A 124 -8.44 -9.26 -25.33
CA ASP A 124 -8.70 -8.66 -24.03
C ASP A 124 -9.00 -9.74 -23.00
N VAL A 125 -8.09 -9.91 -22.05
CA VAL A 125 -8.30 -10.83 -20.92
C VAL A 125 -9.23 -10.17 -19.91
N LYS A 126 -10.39 -10.80 -19.70
CA LYS A 126 -11.33 -10.38 -18.66
C LYS A 126 -10.93 -11.02 -17.32
N LEU A 127 -10.83 -10.21 -16.28
CA LEU A 127 -10.53 -10.65 -14.92
C LEU A 127 -11.45 -9.93 -13.93
N TRP A 128 -11.81 -10.64 -12.86
CA TRP A 128 -12.65 -10.15 -11.76
C TRP A 128 -11.87 -10.25 -10.45
N PRO A 129 -11.74 -9.17 -9.68
CA PRO A 129 -11.10 -9.23 -8.37
C PRO A 129 -12.00 -10.06 -7.43
N VAL A 130 -11.42 -11.03 -6.74
CA VAL A 130 -12.10 -11.80 -5.70
C VAL A 130 -12.18 -10.97 -4.42
N HIS A 131 -11.07 -10.34 -4.05
CA HIS A 131 -10.97 -9.40 -2.94
C HIS A 131 -10.08 -8.21 -3.30
N ARG A 132 -9.83 -7.34 -2.35
CA ARG A 132 -8.96 -6.18 -2.54
C ARG A 132 -8.03 -5.99 -1.34
N LEU A 133 -6.86 -5.45 -1.61
CA LEU A 133 -5.93 -4.91 -0.63
C LEU A 133 -5.89 -3.39 -0.77
N ASP A 134 -5.56 -2.70 0.31
CA ASP A 134 -5.31 -1.26 0.28
C ASP A 134 -4.12 -0.95 -0.64
N ARG A 135 -4.01 0.29 -1.10
CA ARG A 135 -2.93 0.72 -2.00
C ARG A 135 -1.56 0.34 -1.44
N ASP A 136 -1.32 0.66 -0.16
CA ASP A 136 -0.01 0.52 0.46
C ASP A 136 0.22 -0.85 1.13
N THR A 137 -0.80 -1.72 1.18
CA THR A 137 -0.68 -3.12 1.58
C THR A 137 -0.12 -3.94 0.43
N SER A 138 0.96 -4.68 0.66
CA SER A 138 1.54 -5.65 -0.29
C SER A 138 1.04 -7.07 -0.07
N GLY A 139 1.35 -8.02 -0.96
CA GLY A 139 1.13 -9.45 -0.79
C GLY A 139 0.04 -10.06 -1.66
N VAL A 140 -0.49 -11.19 -1.23
CA VAL A 140 -1.39 -12.05 -2.01
C VAL A 140 -2.68 -11.34 -2.41
N LEU A 141 -2.95 -11.26 -3.71
CA LEU A 141 -4.18 -10.73 -4.29
C LEU A 141 -4.72 -11.69 -5.34
N LEU A 142 -6.01 -12.10 -5.21
CA LEU A 142 -6.64 -13.14 -6.02
C LEU A 142 -7.64 -12.54 -7.02
N PHE A 143 -7.57 -13.05 -8.25
CA PHE A 143 -8.49 -12.74 -9.35
C PHE A 143 -9.13 -14.01 -9.89
N ALA A 144 -10.34 -13.88 -10.43
CA ALA A 144 -11.06 -14.91 -11.16
C ALA A 144 -11.05 -14.59 -12.66
N THR A 145 -11.13 -15.61 -13.51
CA THR A 145 -11.14 -15.46 -14.96
C THR A 145 -12.55 -15.23 -15.52
N SER A 146 -13.59 -15.46 -14.72
CA SER A 146 -14.98 -15.13 -15.06
C SER A 146 -15.76 -14.67 -13.83
N LYS A 147 -16.95 -14.11 -14.07
CA LYS A 147 -17.88 -13.68 -13.01
C LYS A 147 -18.38 -14.89 -12.22
N GLU A 148 -18.72 -15.98 -12.89
CA GLU A 148 -19.21 -17.23 -12.30
C GLU A 148 -18.15 -17.87 -11.40
N VAL A 149 -16.88 -17.86 -11.84
CA VAL A 149 -15.76 -18.33 -11.01
C VAL A 149 -15.62 -17.48 -9.76
N ARG A 150 -15.70 -16.15 -9.91
CA ARG A 150 -15.65 -15.23 -8.77
C ARG A 150 -16.78 -15.51 -7.78
N GLU A 151 -18.02 -15.64 -8.25
CA GLU A 151 -19.19 -15.96 -7.43
C GLU A 151 -18.99 -17.28 -6.70
N GLY A 152 -18.54 -18.32 -7.39
CA GLY A 152 -18.26 -19.62 -6.80
C GLY A 152 -17.14 -19.60 -5.72
N VAL A 153 -16.18 -18.68 -5.79
CA VAL A 153 -15.24 -18.44 -4.69
C VAL A 153 -15.92 -17.70 -3.55
N MET A 154 -16.75 -16.68 -3.86
CA MET A 154 -17.42 -15.86 -2.86
C MET A 154 -18.43 -16.67 -2.03
N ASP A 155 -19.09 -17.69 -2.58
CA ASP A 155 -19.98 -18.60 -1.86
C ASP A 155 -19.28 -19.32 -0.70
N LYS A 156 -17.96 -19.52 -0.82
CA LYS A 156 -17.13 -20.17 0.21
C LYS A 156 -16.15 -19.19 0.88
N TRP A 157 -16.32 -17.88 0.66
CA TRP A 157 -15.38 -16.88 1.18
C TRP A 157 -15.33 -16.84 2.71
N GLY A 158 -16.43 -17.18 3.39
CA GLY A 158 -16.49 -17.24 4.85
C GLY A 158 -15.57 -18.29 5.48
N VAL A 159 -15.20 -19.35 4.74
CA VAL A 159 -14.24 -20.38 5.21
C VAL A 159 -12.83 -20.15 4.68
N SER A 160 -12.58 -19.03 4.01
CA SER A 160 -11.25 -18.64 3.56
C SER A 160 -10.46 -18.03 4.72
N GLU A 161 -9.19 -18.42 4.84
CA GLU A 161 -8.29 -17.92 5.86
C GLU A 161 -7.39 -16.84 5.27
N LYS A 162 -7.28 -15.71 5.95
CA LYS A 162 -6.51 -14.53 5.52
C LYS A 162 -5.54 -14.17 6.63
N THR A 163 -4.26 -14.35 6.37
CA THR A 163 -3.17 -14.07 7.30
C THR A 163 -2.30 -12.94 6.78
N TYR A 164 -1.97 -12.02 7.67
CA TYR A 164 -1.15 -10.85 7.38
C TYR A 164 0.05 -10.79 8.32
N LEU A 165 1.11 -10.14 7.89
CA LEU A 165 2.15 -9.61 8.76
C LEU A 165 1.89 -8.12 8.97
N ALA A 166 1.96 -7.68 10.22
CA ALA A 166 1.82 -6.28 10.58
C ALA A 166 2.99 -5.85 11.48
N ILE A 167 3.63 -4.72 11.14
CA ILE A 167 4.59 -4.08 12.05
C ILE A 167 3.88 -2.90 12.67
N VAL A 168 3.80 -2.89 13.98
CA VAL A 168 3.06 -1.88 14.77
C VAL A 168 4.00 -1.10 15.68
N GLU A 169 3.59 0.10 16.07
CA GLU A 169 4.27 0.92 17.07
C GLU A 169 4.04 0.33 18.48
N GLY A 170 5.10 0.27 19.27
CA GLY A 170 5.07 -0.30 20.61
C GLY A 170 4.95 -1.82 20.65
N THR A 171 4.59 -2.32 21.82
CA THR A 171 4.36 -3.76 22.07
C THR A 171 3.03 -3.95 22.77
N PRO A 172 2.09 -4.70 22.17
CA PRO A 172 0.84 -5.06 22.85
C PRO A 172 1.10 -5.72 24.19
N SER A 173 0.31 -5.41 25.21
CA SER A 173 0.42 -6.00 26.56
C SER A 173 0.22 -7.51 26.56
N GLU A 174 -0.67 -7.97 25.67
CA GLU A 174 -0.92 -9.39 25.48
C GLU A 174 -0.20 -9.90 24.23
N SER A 175 0.51 -11.02 24.34
CA SER A 175 1.21 -11.63 23.20
C SER A 175 0.28 -12.18 22.13
N LYS A 176 -0.99 -12.42 22.47
CA LYS A 176 -2.06 -12.87 21.58
C LYS A 176 -3.37 -12.23 22.00
N GLY A 177 -4.20 -11.88 21.02
CA GLY A 177 -5.50 -11.29 21.31
C GLY A 177 -6.50 -11.39 20.17
N THR A 178 -7.74 -11.10 20.50
CA THR A 178 -8.84 -11.00 19.54
C THR A 178 -9.58 -9.68 19.73
N ILE A 179 -9.72 -8.93 18.65
CA ILE A 179 -10.49 -7.68 18.62
C ILE A 179 -11.78 -7.95 17.85
N THR A 180 -12.92 -7.71 18.53
CA THR A 180 -14.26 -7.95 17.97
C THR A 180 -15.06 -6.66 17.81
N GLU A 181 -14.40 -5.52 17.97
CA GLU A 181 -15.03 -4.22 17.86
C GLU A 181 -15.57 -3.98 16.44
N PRO A 182 -16.83 -3.55 16.30
CA PRO A 182 -17.42 -3.31 14.98
C PRO A 182 -16.82 -2.04 14.35
N LEU A 183 -16.90 -2.00 13.01
CA LEU A 183 -16.33 -0.93 12.20
C LEU A 183 -17.39 -0.24 11.36
N ARG A 184 -17.38 1.11 11.32
CA ARG A 184 -18.18 1.90 10.38
C ARG A 184 -17.28 2.81 9.53
N PRO A 185 -17.63 3.03 8.25
CA PRO A 185 -16.92 4.01 7.43
C PRO A 185 -17.24 5.45 7.86
N ASP A 186 -16.25 6.32 7.78
CA ASP A 186 -16.42 7.76 7.75
C ASP A 186 -15.96 8.27 6.38
N GLU A 187 -16.92 8.68 5.56
CA GLU A 187 -16.64 9.15 4.20
C GLU A 187 -15.94 10.51 4.18
N LYS A 188 -16.13 11.35 5.20
CA LYS A 188 -15.51 12.67 5.29
C LYS A 188 -14.03 12.55 5.64
N GLU A 189 -13.70 11.69 6.60
CA GLU A 189 -12.33 11.44 7.03
C GLU A 189 -11.63 10.34 6.21
N TYR A 190 -12.35 9.66 5.33
CA TYR A 190 -11.86 8.51 4.55
C TYR A 190 -11.20 7.44 5.44
N ARG A 191 -11.74 7.22 6.64
CA ARG A 191 -11.25 6.23 7.62
C ARG A 191 -12.40 5.38 8.17
N MET A 192 -12.04 4.31 8.88
CA MET A 192 -12.99 3.51 9.67
C MET A 192 -12.94 3.96 11.12
N HIS A 193 -14.10 4.13 11.73
CA HIS A 193 -14.23 4.27 13.18
C HIS A 193 -14.50 2.91 13.82
N VAL A 194 -13.91 2.70 14.98
CA VAL A 194 -14.03 1.48 15.79
C VAL A 194 -15.02 1.74 16.93
N GLY A 195 -15.92 0.79 17.14
CA GLY A 195 -16.87 0.84 18.25
C GLY A 195 -18.32 0.71 17.81
N LYS A 196 -19.21 0.65 18.80
CA LYS A 196 -20.66 0.46 18.60
C LYS A 196 -21.29 1.67 17.93
N HIS A 197 -22.04 1.43 16.88
CA HIS A 197 -22.85 2.41 16.15
C HIS A 197 -23.90 1.65 15.32
N PRO A 198 -25.10 2.23 15.04
CA PRO A 198 -26.13 1.55 14.21
C PRO A 198 -25.62 1.06 12.86
N ASP A 199 -24.74 1.81 12.19
CA ASP A 199 -24.18 1.48 10.88
C ASP A 199 -22.88 0.67 10.97
N ALA A 200 -22.38 0.37 12.17
CA ALA A 200 -21.15 -0.39 12.34
C ALA A 200 -21.38 -1.87 12.01
N LYS A 201 -20.42 -2.45 11.28
CA LYS A 201 -20.47 -3.86 10.86
C LYS A 201 -19.48 -4.68 11.68
N ALA A 202 -19.89 -5.88 12.08
CA ALA A 202 -19.02 -6.82 12.80
C ALA A 202 -17.67 -7.00 12.09
N ALA A 203 -16.61 -6.97 12.88
CA ALA A 203 -15.23 -7.15 12.42
C ALA A 203 -14.46 -7.97 13.48
N ILE A 204 -13.75 -9.01 13.05
CA ILE A 204 -13.01 -9.90 13.93
C ILE A 204 -11.57 -10.00 13.42
N THR A 205 -10.63 -9.63 14.29
CA THR A 205 -9.19 -9.63 14.04
C THR A 205 -8.46 -10.32 15.17
N HIS A 206 -7.71 -11.38 14.87
CA HIS A 206 -6.82 -12.06 15.80
C HIS A 206 -5.40 -11.61 15.53
N TYR A 207 -4.59 -11.47 16.57
CA TYR A 207 -3.17 -11.17 16.44
C TYR A 207 -2.33 -12.01 17.37
N GLU A 208 -1.09 -12.23 16.96
CA GLU A 208 -0.03 -12.86 17.76
C GLU A 208 1.27 -12.09 17.53
N VAL A 209 1.92 -11.67 18.62
CA VAL A 209 3.23 -11.02 18.61
C VAL A 209 4.29 -12.07 18.30
N LYS A 210 5.05 -11.89 17.23
CA LYS A 210 6.15 -12.79 16.82
C LYS A 210 7.52 -12.28 17.28
N GLU A 211 7.72 -10.97 17.24
CA GLU A 211 8.97 -10.33 17.63
C GLU A 211 8.68 -8.90 18.10
N SER A 212 9.42 -8.43 19.13
CA SER A 212 9.39 -7.03 19.55
C SER A 212 10.81 -6.49 19.63
N LYS A 213 11.05 -5.36 19.00
CA LYS A 213 12.37 -4.74 18.93
C LYS A 213 12.27 -3.24 18.65
N ASN A 214 13.14 -2.46 19.30
CA ASN A 214 13.26 -1.02 19.08
C ASN A 214 11.92 -0.25 19.19
N GLY A 215 11.08 -0.60 20.15
CA GLY A 215 9.78 0.06 20.35
C GLY A 215 8.74 -0.30 19.31
N LYS A 216 8.93 -1.35 18.52
CA LYS A 216 7.99 -1.86 17.51
C LYS A 216 7.80 -3.36 17.66
N SER A 217 6.71 -3.89 17.11
CA SER A 217 6.41 -5.32 17.13
C SER A 217 5.97 -5.84 15.79
N LEU A 218 6.46 -7.02 15.42
CA LEU A 218 5.96 -7.82 14.31
C LEU A 218 4.83 -8.70 14.81
N LEU A 219 3.67 -8.58 14.19
CA LEU A 219 2.49 -9.39 14.47
C LEU A 219 2.16 -10.29 13.28
N GLU A 220 1.75 -11.52 13.56
CA GLU A 220 0.92 -12.29 12.65
C GLU A 220 -0.54 -11.97 12.95
N VAL A 221 -1.31 -11.57 11.94
CA VAL A 221 -2.69 -11.14 12.09
C VAL A 221 -3.59 -11.98 11.19
N ARG A 222 -4.61 -12.62 11.78
CA ARG A 222 -5.65 -13.36 11.05
C ARG A 222 -6.97 -12.61 11.14
N ILE A 223 -7.68 -12.50 10.02
CA ILE A 223 -9.00 -11.86 9.98
C ILE A 223 -10.09 -12.84 9.52
N GLU A 224 -11.23 -12.86 10.21
CA GLU A 224 -12.42 -13.60 9.78
C GLU A 224 -13.27 -12.78 8.82
N THR A 225 -13.41 -11.50 9.08
CA THR A 225 -14.10 -10.52 8.26
C THR A 225 -13.12 -9.75 7.37
N GLY A 226 -13.62 -9.01 6.38
CA GLY A 226 -12.78 -8.23 5.46
C GLY A 226 -13.32 -6.80 5.28
N ARG A 227 -13.44 -6.02 6.37
CA ARG A 227 -13.86 -4.62 6.29
C ARG A 227 -12.73 -3.75 5.76
N GLN A 228 -13.08 -2.64 5.13
CA GLN A 228 -12.08 -1.66 4.69
C GLN A 228 -11.19 -1.25 5.87
N HIS A 229 -9.88 -1.17 5.66
CA HIS A 229 -8.88 -0.80 6.67
C HIS A 229 -8.98 -1.58 8.01
N GLN A 230 -9.60 -2.75 8.06
CA GLN A 230 -9.94 -3.44 9.31
C GLN A 230 -8.73 -3.59 10.25
N ILE A 231 -7.64 -4.18 9.79
CA ILE A 231 -6.43 -4.41 10.60
C ILE A 231 -5.86 -3.06 11.07
N ARG A 232 -5.79 -2.08 10.19
CA ARG A 232 -5.24 -0.74 10.47
C ARG A 232 -6.03 -0.03 11.57
N ALA A 233 -7.36 -0.04 11.46
CA ALA A 233 -8.26 0.56 12.44
C ALA A 233 -8.20 -0.18 13.79
N HIS A 234 -8.22 -1.50 13.79
CA HIS A 234 -8.16 -2.31 15.02
C HIS A 234 -6.82 -2.17 15.74
N MET A 235 -5.68 -2.16 15.02
CA MET A 235 -4.37 -1.96 15.65
C MET A 235 -4.24 -0.57 16.24
N ALA A 236 -4.74 0.47 15.57
CA ALA A 236 -4.75 1.82 16.10
C ALA A 236 -5.67 1.96 17.33
N TRP A 237 -6.83 1.30 17.33
CA TRP A 237 -7.75 1.25 18.47
C TRP A 237 -7.12 0.54 19.67
N LEU A 238 -6.32 -0.49 19.44
CA LEU A 238 -5.54 -1.19 20.47
C LEU A 238 -4.40 -0.31 21.05
N GLY A 239 -4.13 0.87 20.45
CA GLY A 239 -3.01 1.73 20.83
C GLY A 239 -1.70 1.45 20.11
N HIS A 240 -1.70 0.53 19.13
CA HIS A 240 -0.53 0.07 18.40
C HIS A 240 -0.74 0.23 16.89
N SER A 241 -0.74 1.47 16.39
CA SER A 241 -0.96 1.74 14.96
C SER A 241 0.11 1.06 14.10
N ILE A 242 -0.28 0.70 12.87
CA ILE A 242 0.66 0.16 11.88
C ILE A 242 1.75 1.20 11.59
N VAL A 243 3.02 0.78 11.62
CA VAL A 243 4.16 1.64 11.26
C VAL A 243 3.97 2.20 9.87
N GLY A 244 4.12 3.51 9.72
CA GLY A 244 3.98 4.21 8.42
C GLY A 244 2.55 4.39 7.93
N ASP A 245 1.54 4.10 8.73
CA ASP A 245 0.14 4.34 8.40
C ASP A 245 -0.25 5.80 8.63
N GLU A 246 -0.18 6.64 7.58
CA GLU A 246 -0.51 8.07 7.65
C GLU A 246 -1.95 8.35 8.14
N ARG A 247 -2.87 7.40 8.02
CA ARG A 247 -4.30 7.60 8.31
C ARG A 247 -4.67 7.27 9.76
N TYR A 248 -4.01 6.29 10.34
CA TYR A 248 -4.34 5.79 11.68
C TYR A 248 -3.18 5.96 12.68
N GLY A 249 -2.03 6.40 12.21
CA GLY A 249 -0.82 6.59 13.02
C GLY A 249 0.07 7.67 12.44
N THR A 250 1.37 7.43 12.42
CA THR A 250 2.39 8.36 11.92
C THR A 250 2.82 7.98 10.52
N LYS A 251 2.87 8.98 9.63
CA LYS A 251 3.39 8.79 8.28
C LYS A 251 4.84 8.30 8.29
N GLY A 252 5.10 7.28 7.49
CA GLY A 252 6.44 6.76 7.26
C GLY A 252 6.72 6.53 5.77
N PRO A 253 7.92 6.06 5.42
CA PRO A 253 8.31 5.80 4.04
C PRO A 253 7.51 4.64 3.43
N LYS A 254 7.04 3.71 4.25
CA LYS A 254 6.30 2.51 3.84
C LYS A 254 5.38 2.07 4.97
N MET A 255 4.21 1.53 4.60
CA MET A 255 3.27 0.96 5.58
C MET A 255 3.65 -0.49 5.90
N GLY A 256 3.76 -0.81 7.18
CA GLY A 256 4.12 -2.12 7.71
C GLY A 256 2.96 -3.13 7.70
N LEU A 257 2.30 -3.33 6.55
CA LEU A 257 1.20 -4.31 6.40
C LEU A 257 1.35 -5.13 5.12
N HIS A 258 1.38 -6.45 5.27
CA HIS A 258 1.60 -7.40 4.19
C HIS A 258 0.62 -8.58 4.26
N ALA A 259 -0.09 -8.86 3.17
CA ALA A 259 -0.98 -10.02 3.03
C ALA A 259 -0.13 -11.27 2.74
N LEU A 260 0.28 -11.95 3.82
CA LEU A 260 1.21 -13.08 3.78
C LEU A 260 0.58 -14.30 3.09
N ARG A 261 -0.66 -14.66 3.50
CA ARG A 261 -1.26 -15.94 3.13
C ARG A 261 -2.76 -15.80 2.90
N LEU A 262 -3.23 -16.46 1.85
CA LEU A 262 -4.66 -16.65 1.57
C LEU A 262 -4.92 -18.13 1.32
N SER A 263 -5.78 -18.75 2.13
CA SER A 263 -6.31 -20.09 1.88
C SER A 263 -7.78 -20.00 1.49
N THR A 264 -8.18 -20.65 0.41
CA THR A 264 -9.56 -20.64 -0.07
C THR A 264 -9.94 -21.96 -0.77
N ILE A 265 -11.21 -22.15 -1.08
CA ILE A 265 -11.70 -23.33 -1.79
C ILE A 265 -11.80 -23.01 -3.29
N HIS A 266 -11.19 -23.84 -4.12
CA HIS A 266 -11.33 -23.72 -5.57
C HIS A 266 -12.81 -23.96 -5.99
N PRO A 267 -13.42 -23.05 -6.77
CA PRO A 267 -14.87 -23.08 -7.00
C PRO A 267 -15.34 -24.32 -7.79
N LYS A 268 -14.50 -24.86 -8.66
CA LYS A 268 -14.84 -25.99 -9.54
C LYS A 268 -14.46 -27.34 -8.94
N ASN A 269 -13.17 -27.55 -8.63
CA ASN A 269 -12.67 -28.84 -8.16
C ASN A 269 -12.77 -29.06 -6.65
N LYS A 270 -13.24 -28.04 -5.90
CA LYS A 270 -13.45 -28.04 -4.43
C LYS A 270 -12.18 -28.28 -3.59
N LYS A 271 -11.01 -28.30 -4.19
CA LYS A 271 -9.73 -28.42 -3.46
C LYS A 271 -9.44 -27.14 -2.69
N ARG A 272 -8.86 -27.27 -1.50
CA ARG A 272 -8.30 -26.13 -0.76
C ARG A 272 -7.02 -25.69 -1.45
N LEU A 273 -6.94 -24.42 -1.78
CA LEU A 273 -5.77 -23.75 -2.30
C LEU A 273 -5.12 -22.91 -1.21
N LEU A 274 -3.81 -22.84 -1.23
CA LEU A 274 -3.01 -21.99 -0.37
C LEU A 274 -2.09 -21.16 -1.26
N PHE A 275 -2.20 -19.85 -1.13
CA PHE A 275 -1.29 -18.88 -1.74
C PHE A 275 -0.51 -18.20 -0.62
N GLU A 276 0.79 -18.16 -0.74
CA GLU A 276 1.68 -17.58 0.26
C GLU A 276 2.81 -16.82 -0.44
N VAL A 277 3.20 -15.69 0.12
CA VAL A 277 4.34 -14.91 -0.35
C VAL A 277 4.96 -14.17 0.83
N ASP A 278 6.27 -14.30 1.00
CA ASP A 278 7.01 -13.62 2.05
C ASP A 278 6.97 -12.10 1.88
N ALA A 279 6.99 -11.40 3.00
CA ALA A 279 7.13 -9.96 2.99
C ALA A 279 8.50 -9.57 2.41
N PRO A 280 8.58 -8.48 1.62
CA PRO A 280 9.83 -8.06 1.03
C PRO A 280 10.84 -7.65 2.12
N HIS A 281 12.13 -7.78 1.83
CA HIS A 281 13.20 -7.52 2.79
C HIS A 281 13.11 -6.15 3.48
N ASP A 282 12.70 -5.11 2.76
CA ASP A 282 12.51 -3.76 3.28
C ASP A 282 11.30 -3.61 4.22
N PHE A 283 10.38 -4.59 4.25
CA PHE A 283 9.32 -4.67 5.24
C PHE A 283 9.91 -4.92 6.64
N TYR A 284 10.80 -5.91 6.78
CA TYR A 284 11.44 -6.23 8.07
C TYR A 284 12.42 -5.14 8.53
N ALA A 285 12.92 -4.31 7.63
CA ALA A 285 13.74 -3.16 7.99
C ALA A 285 12.99 -2.14 8.87
N LEU A 286 11.66 -2.10 8.80
CA LEU A 286 10.83 -1.25 9.66
C LEU A 286 10.94 -1.59 11.16
N LEU A 287 11.34 -2.82 11.54
CA LEU A 287 11.62 -3.20 12.93
C LEU A 287 12.97 -2.67 13.43
N LYS A 288 13.86 -2.30 12.53
CA LYS A 288 15.23 -1.92 12.91
C LYS A 288 15.37 -0.44 13.30
N GLY A 289 14.32 0.37 13.05
CA GLY A 289 14.27 1.79 13.38
C GLY A 289 14.30 2.68 12.16
#